data_f597b287e375658cc3a7f80e941eddda
#
_entry.id   f597b287e375658cc3a7f80e941eddda
#
_cell.length_a   1.000
_cell.length_b   1.000
_cell.length_c   1.000
_cell.angle_alpha   90.00
_cell.angle_beta   90.00
_cell.angle_gamma   90.00
#
_symmetry.space_group_name_H-M   'P 1'
#
loop_
_entity.id
_entity.type
_entity.pdbx_description
1 polymer ?
#
loop_
_entity_poly.entity_id
_entity_poly.type
_entity_poly.pdbx_seq_one_letter_code
_entity_poly.pdbx_strand_id
1 'polypeptide(L)'
;MAADKPKYDYKWDTKEVKPKWEAFMKFGAATATEMTGKNFDKWLKDAGVLDSKNITTTMTGIAFSKVAGPKKKATFEETKKVLVNVAEDRARQSKATVQDELDAICEKLAALEAPTLNSASKSDANGVYSRLTDHTKYTGAHKERFNTDGSGKGKAGRVDAVESSGYVGAYKNKDTYDKVHGKQ
;
A
#
# COMPACT_ATOMS: atom_id res chain seq x y z
N MET A 1 25.20 39.26 -1.23
CA MET A 1 23.98 38.62 -0.75
C MET A 1 24.34 37.91 0.54
N ALA A 2 23.87 38.41 1.69
CA ALA A 2 24.10 37.78 2.97
C ALA A 2 23.36 36.44 2.98
N ALA A 3 24.09 35.34 3.20
CA ALA A 3 23.49 34.03 3.40
C ALA A 3 22.62 34.12 4.63
N ASP A 4 21.32 33.96 4.44
CA ASP A 4 20.30 33.94 5.50
C ASP A 4 20.65 32.76 6.41
N LYS A 5 21.21 33.06 7.59
CA LYS A 5 21.51 32.02 8.59
C LYS A 5 20.21 31.34 8.95
N PRO A 6 20.18 29.98 9.02
CA PRO A 6 18.96 29.31 9.42
C PRO A 6 18.51 29.85 10.78
N LYS A 7 17.26 30.28 10.85
CA LYS A 7 16.64 30.86 12.05
C LYS A 7 16.52 29.85 13.19
N TYR A 8 16.62 28.55 12.88
CA TYR A 8 16.45 27.43 13.80
C TYR A 8 17.57 26.42 13.64
N ASP A 9 17.93 25.77 14.72
CA ASP A 9 18.94 24.71 14.75
C ASP A 9 18.27 23.34 14.59
N TYR A 10 18.95 22.40 13.94
CA TYR A 10 18.47 21.03 13.74
C TYR A 10 19.22 20.08 14.67
N LYS A 11 18.51 19.42 15.58
CA LYS A 11 19.03 18.48 16.56
C LYS A 11 19.28 17.09 15.94
N TRP A 12 20.10 17.05 14.91
CA TRP A 12 20.54 15.81 14.26
C TRP A 12 21.92 15.94 13.60
N ASP A 13 22.63 14.84 13.40
CA ASP A 13 23.80 14.84 12.53
C ASP A 13 23.35 14.75 11.07
N THR A 14 23.65 15.80 10.30
CA THR A 14 23.32 15.88 8.87
C THR A 14 23.97 14.74 8.07
N LYS A 15 25.15 14.24 8.50
CA LYS A 15 25.85 13.13 7.84
C LYS A 15 25.11 11.81 8.02
N GLU A 16 24.41 11.62 9.12
CA GLU A 16 23.63 10.43 9.40
C GLU A 16 22.23 10.50 8.79
N VAL A 17 21.56 11.65 8.86
CA VAL A 17 20.19 11.82 8.41
C VAL A 17 20.08 11.95 6.90
N LYS A 18 21.09 12.52 6.22
CA LYS A 18 21.05 12.68 4.77
C LYS A 18 20.96 11.36 4.01
N PRO A 19 21.72 10.29 4.32
CA PRO A 19 21.55 8.99 3.67
C PRO A 19 20.17 8.37 3.92
N LYS A 20 19.62 8.55 5.12
CA LYS A 20 18.26 8.10 5.47
C LYS A 20 17.21 8.82 4.63
N TRP A 21 17.32 10.15 4.54
CA TRP A 21 16.47 10.97 3.66
C TRP A 21 16.58 10.52 2.19
N GLU A 22 17.78 10.21 1.69
CA GLU A 22 17.98 9.71 0.34
C GLU A 22 17.29 8.37 0.09
N ALA A 23 17.28 7.48 1.08
CA ALA A 23 16.56 6.21 1.00
C ALA A 23 15.04 6.41 0.82
N PHE A 24 14.46 7.37 1.56
CA PHE A 24 13.05 7.75 1.39
C PHE A 24 12.79 8.49 0.08
N MET A 25 13.70 9.36 -0.35
CA MET A 25 13.61 10.05 -1.62
C MET A 25 13.55 9.07 -2.80
N LYS A 26 14.39 8.04 -2.78
CA LYS A 26 14.46 6.98 -3.81
C LYS A 26 13.38 5.92 -3.67
N PHE A 27 12.54 5.97 -2.63
CA PHE A 27 11.49 4.99 -2.42
C PHE A 27 10.45 5.03 -3.54
N GLY A 28 10.34 3.93 -4.29
CA GLY A 28 9.47 3.82 -5.47
C GLY A 28 9.99 4.48 -6.75
N ALA A 29 11.14 5.18 -6.70
CA ALA A 29 11.78 5.81 -7.86
C ALA A 29 13.30 5.88 -7.66
N ALA A 30 14.02 4.82 -8.03
CA ALA A 30 15.46 4.66 -7.78
C ALA A 30 16.34 5.80 -8.35
N THR A 31 15.88 6.47 -9.41
CA THR A 31 16.59 7.57 -10.08
C THR A 31 16.21 8.96 -9.56
N ALA A 32 15.38 9.05 -8.51
CA ALA A 32 14.97 10.33 -7.97
C ALA A 32 16.18 11.09 -7.37
N THR A 33 16.22 12.39 -7.58
CA THR A 33 17.21 13.33 -7.02
C THR A 33 16.58 14.32 -6.05
N GLU A 34 15.26 14.38 -6.02
CA GLU A 34 14.47 15.26 -5.15
C GLU A 34 13.32 14.45 -4.51
N MET A 35 12.97 14.80 -3.29
CA MET A 35 11.90 14.15 -2.54
C MET A 35 10.53 14.65 -2.98
N THR A 36 9.60 13.73 -3.21
CA THR A 36 8.19 14.06 -3.47
C THR A 36 7.42 14.24 -2.16
N GLY A 37 6.28 14.96 -2.21
CA GLY A 37 5.41 15.12 -1.05
C GLY A 37 4.93 13.79 -0.45
N LYS A 38 4.66 12.78 -1.30
CA LYS A 38 4.28 11.42 -0.84
C LYS A 38 5.40 10.74 -0.06
N ASN A 39 6.63 10.85 -0.53
CA ASN A 39 7.79 10.26 0.15
C ASN A 39 8.12 11.03 1.44
N PHE A 40 7.89 12.34 1.47
CA PHE A 40 8.00 13.15 2.67
C PHE A 40 6.98 12.72 3.73
N ASP A 41 5.71 12.58 3.36
CA ASP A 41 4.68 12.09 4.28
C ASP A 41 4.98 10.67 4.78
N LYS A 42 5.51 9.80 3.89
CA LYS A 42 5.96 8.47 4.28
C LYS A 42 7.08 8.53 5.31
N TRP A 43 8.08 9.39 5.10
CA TRP A 43 9.19 9.58 6.02
C TRP A 43 8.70 10.01 7.41
N LEU A 44 7.81 10.99 7.48
CA LEU A 44 7.21 11.44 8.74
C LEU A 44 6.32 10.37 9.40
N LYS A 45 5.59 9.59 8.58
CA LYS A 45 4.73 8.52 9.07
C LYS A 45 5.54 7.37 9.66
N ASP A 46 6.56 6.89 8.95
CA ASP A 46 7.41 5.78 9.39
C ASP A 46 8.21 6.17 10.66
N ALA A 47 8.56 7.45 10.82
CA ALA A 47 9.17 8.00 12.04
C ALA A 47 8.19 8.21 13.20
N GLY A 48 6.88 8.00 13.00
CA GLY A 48 5.87 8.26 14.02
C GLY A 48 5.73 9.75 14.39
N VAL A 49 6.08 10.64 13.47
CA VAL A 49 5.86 12.10 13.59
C VAL A 49 4.44 12.44 13.19
N LEU A 50 3.94 11.79 12.14
CA LEU A 50 2.62 12.03 11.55
C LEU A 50 1.57 11.31 12.37
N ASP A 51 0.61 12.03 12.89
CA ASP A 51 -0.55 11.49 13.59
C ASP A 51 -1.84 12.19 13.13
N SER A 52 -2.99 11.65 13.52
CA SER A 52 -4.29 12.20 13.10
C SER A 52 -4.74 13.42 13.88
N LYS A 53 -4.03 13.80 14.97
CA LYS A 53 -4.43 14.87 15.89
C LYS A 53 -3.49 16.06 15.86
N ASN A 54 -2.18 15.81 15.85
CA ASN A 54 -1.18 16.84 16.06
C ASN A 54 -0.52 17.29 14.75
N ILE A 55 0.09 16.38 14.02
CA ILE A 55 0.73 16.66 12.73
C ILE A 55 0.03 15.82 11.66
N THR A 56 -0.84 16.46 10.92
CA THR A 56 -1.67 15.79 9.91
C THR A 56 -1.04 15.88 8.51
N THR A 57 -1.45 14.99 7.60
CA THR A 57 -1.04 15.03 6.18
C THR A 57 -1.44 16.33 5.49
N THR A 58 -2.49 17.00 5.95
CA THR A 58 -2.90 18.31 5.42
C THR A 58 -1.88 19.38 5.79
N MET A 59 -1.41 19.41 7.04
CA MET A 59 -0.38 20.35 7.49
C MET A 59 0.92 20.13 6.72
N THR A 60 1.38 18.90 6.62
CA THR A 60 2.61 18.57 5.89
C THR A 60 2.50 18.89 4.40
N GLY A 61 1.35 18.63 3.78
CA GLY A 61 1.08 18.97 2.39
C GLY A 61 1.11 20.50 2.13
N ILE A 62 0.54 21.30 3.02
CA ILE A 62 0.58 22.77 2.94
C ILE A 62 2.01 23.27 3.12
N ALA A 63 2.72 22.81 4.16
CA ALA A 63 4.10 23.18 4.43
C ALA A 63 5.03 22.80 3.26
N PHE A 64 4.84 21.60 2.69
CA PHE A 64 5.59 21.14 1.53
C PHE A 64 5.32 22.01 0.30
N SER A 65 4.07 22.33 0.02
CA SER A 65 3.68 23.16 -1.13
C SER A 65 4.19 24.59 -1.02
N LYS A 66 4.29 25.16 0.17
CA LYS A 66 4.87 26.49 0.42
C LYS A 66 6.34 26.56 -0.01
N VAL A 67 7.10 25.48 0.18
CA VAL A 67 8.55 25.44 -0.10
C VAL A 67 8.82 24.91 -1.53
N ALA A 68 8.19 23.79 -1.89
CA ALA A 68 8.41 23.11 -3.17
C ALA A 68 7.77 23.86 -4.37
N GLY A 69 6.73 24.64 -4.11
CA GLY A 69 6.02 25.39 -5.15
C GLY A 69 5.54 24.51 -6.31
N PRO A 70 5.63 25.02 -7.53
CA PRO A 70 5.14 24.31 -8.74
C PRO A 70 5.92 23.03 -9.06
N LYS A 71 7.15 22.89 -8.60
CA LYS A 71 7.99 21.69 -8.81
C LYS A 71 7.41 20.43 -8.14
N LYS A 72 6.66 20.61 -7.04
CA LYS A 72 6.12 19.51 -6.20
C LYS A 72 7.19 18.52 -5.72
N LYS A 73 8.44 18.96 -5.68
CA LYS A 73 9.62 18.19 -5.25
C LYS A 73 10.52 19.09 -4.42
N ALA A 74 11.24 18.53 -3.48
CA ALA A 74 12.11 19.26 -2.56
C ALA A 74 13.49 18.60 -2.45
N THR A 75 14.53 19.40 -2.47
CA THR A 75 15.90 19.02 -2.13
C THR A 75 16.02 18.81 -0.61
N PHE A 76 17.15 18.29 -0.13
CA PHE A 76 17.39 18.11 1.30
C PHE A 76 17.29 19.43 2.09
N GLU A 77 17.87 20.51 1.57
CA GLU A 77 17.82 21.83 2.21
C GLU A 77 16.40 22.43 2.19
N GLU A 78 15.66 22.23 1.11
CA GLU A 78 14.25 22.63 1.04
C GLU A 78 13.41 21.78 2.01
N THR A 79 13.69 20.48 2.16
CA THR A 79 13.00 19.61 3.13
C THR A 79 13.20 20.10 4.57
N LYS A 80 14.38 20.58 4.92
CA LYS A 80 14.61 21.23 6.23
C LYS A 80 13.69 22.42 6.45
N LYS A 81 13.51 23.27 5.44
CA LYS A 81 12.58 24.41 5.52
C LYS A 81 11.12 23.96 5.68
N VAL A 82 10.75 22.84 5.03
CA VAL A 82 9.42 22.25 5.21
C VAL A 82 9.22 21.80 6.65
N LEU A 83 10.22 21.16 7.29
CA LEU A 83 10.15 20.75 8.69
C LEU A 83 9.97 21.94 9.64
N VAL A 84 10.63 23.06 9.38
CA VAL A 84 10.44 24.31 10.14
C VAL A 84 8.99 24.78 10.02
N ASN A 85 8.43 24.82 8.79
CA ASN A 85 7.03 25.24 8.62
C ASN A 85 6.05 24.30 9.34
N VAL A 86 6.32 22.98 9.37
CA VAL A 86 5.52 22.01 10.13
C VAL A 86 5.64 22.27 11.63
N ALA A 87 6.85 22.54 12.13
CA ALA A 87 7.08 22.87 13.54
C ALA A 87 6.39 24.19 13.93
N GLU A 88 6.42 25.22 13.06
CA GLU A 88 5.70 26.49 13.29
C GLU A 88 4.18 26.27 13.38
N ASP A 89 3.61 25.49 12.45
CA ASP A 89 2.18 25.20 12.45
C ASP A 89 1.79 24.36 13.69
N ARG A 90 2.65 23.46 14.12
CA ARG A 90 2.44 22.68 15.35
C ARG A 90 2.57 23.53 16.61
N ALA A 91 3.58 24.38 16.70
CA ALA A 91 3.81 25.26 17.85
C ALA A 91 2.61 26.21 18.12
N ARG A 92 1.93 26.66 17.06
CA ARG A 92 0.69 27.45 17.18
C ARG A 92 -0.43 26.69 17.87
N GLN A 93 -0.47 25.36 17.74
CA GLN A 93 -1.50 24.51 18.36
C GLN A 93 -1.11 24.06 19.77
N SER A 94 0.16 23.68 19.97
CA SER A 94 0.66 23.11 21.22
C SER A 94 1.04 24.15 22.27
N LYS A 95 1.19 25.45 21.88
CA LYS A 95 1.75 26.53 22.70
C LYS A 95 3.21 26.29 23.13
N ALA A 96 3.90 25.34 22.53
CA ALA A 96 5.33 25.08 22.69
C ALA A 96 6.16 26.06 21.86
N THR A 97 7.48 26.09 22.05
CA THR A 97 8.34 26.86 21.15
C THR A 97 8.53 26.11 19.83
N VAL A 98 8.77 26.85 18.74
CA VAL A 98 9.02 26.25 17.43
C VAL A 98 10.26 25.36 17.47
N GLN A 99 11.28 25.74 18.25
CA GLN A 99 12.50 24.97 18.41
C GLN A 99 12.25 23.62 19.10
N ASP A 100 11.44 23.60 20.17
CA ASP A 100 11.12 22.35 20.88
C ASP A 100 10.36 21.37 19.98
N GLU A 101 9.40 21.86 19.19
CA GLU A 101 8.66 21.04 18.25
C GLU A 101 9.57 20.53 17.10
N LEU A 102 10.48 21.38 16.61
CA LEU A 102 11.44 20.99 15.60
C LEU A 102 12.42 19.94 16.14
N ASP A 103 12.91 20.09 17.37
CA ASP A 103 13.80 19.15 18.03
C ASP A 103 13.14 17.77 18.19
N ALA A 104 11.88 17.76 18.64
CA ALA A 104 11.10 16.52 18.78
C ALA A 104 10.89 15.80 17.43
N ILE A 105 10.66 16.55 16.35
CA ILE A 105 10.55 16.02 15.00
C ILE A 105 11.92 15.45 14.55
N CYS A 106 12.99 16.22 14.75
CA CYS A 106 14.35 15.84 14.37
C CYS A 106 14.83 14.56 15.08
N GLU A 107 14.56 14.42 16.38
CA GLU A 107 14.89 13.21 17.15
C GLU A 107 14.22 11.96 16.58
N LYS A 108 12.92 12.04 16.28
CA LYS A 108 12.18 10.91 15.68
C LYS A 108 12.69 10.55 14.29
N LEU A 109 13.02 11.54 13.46
CA LEU A 109 13.55 11.31 12.12
C LEU A 109 14.99 10.74 12.16
N ALA A 110 15.81 11.15 13.13
CA ALA A 110 17.15 10.62 13.31
C ALA A 110 17.14 9.16 13.80
N ALA A 111 16.18 8.78 14.63
CA ALA A 111 16.02 7.41 15.13
C ALA A 111 15.59 6.41 14.05
N LEU A 112 14.98 6.87 12.97
CA LEU A 112 14.50 6.01 11.89
C LEU A 112 15.66 5.60 10.97
N GLU A 113 15.81 4.31 10.67
CA GLU A 113 16.92 3.80 9.84
C GLU A 113 16.59 3.74 8.36
N ALA A 114 15.46 3.15 7.99
CA ALA A 114 15.09 2.91 6.58
C ALA A 114 13.57 2.95 6.38
N PRO A 115 13.10 3.20 5.13
CA PRO A 115 11.68 3.13 4.81
C PRO A 115 11.13 1.73 5.09
N THR A 116 10.08 1.65 5.88
CA THR A 116 9.35 0.40 6.09
C THR A 116 8.56 0.08 4.83
N LEU A 117 8.83 -1.09 4.26
CA LEU A 117 7.91 -1.68 3.31
C LEU A 117 6.69 -2.14 4.15
N ASN A 118 5.55 -1.52 3.95
CA ASN A 118 4.30 -2.17 4.30
C ASN A 118 4.26 -3.43 3.42
N SER A 119 4.85 -4.52 3.92
CA SER A 119 4.81 -5.78 3.24
C SER A 119 3.35 -6.04 2.92
N ALA A 120 3.06 -6.32 1.65
CA ALA A 120 1.84 -6.99 1.29
C ALA A 120 1.60 -8.03 2.39
N SER A 121 0.46 -7.94 3.07
CA SER A 121 0.12 -8.77 4.22
C SER A 121 0.70 -10.15 3.96
N LYS A 122 1.57 -10.64 4.87
CA LYS A 122 2.02 -12.03 4.81
C LYS A 122 0.76 -12.81 4.58
N SER A 123 0.63 -13.48 3.43
CA SER A 123 -0.51 -14.33 3.16
C SER A 123 -0.46 -15.37 4.27
N ASP A 124 -1.29 -15.20 5.30
CA ASP A 124 -1.46 -16.22 6.31
C ASP A 124 -1.73 -17.53 5.56
N ALA A 125 -1.03 -18.60 5.94
CA ALA A 125 -1.26 -19.91 5.36
C ALA A 125 -2.75 -20.32 5.46
N ASN A 126 -3.50 -19.69 6.36
CA ASN A 126 -4.96 -19.79 6.52
C ASN A 126 -5.75 -18.63 5.86
N GLY A 127 -5.09 -17.76 5.09
CA GLY A 127 -5.73 -16.62 4.45
C GLY A 127 -6.71 -17.00 3.33
N VAL A 128 -7.39 -15.99 2.80
CA VAL A 128 -8.36 -16.14 1.71
C VAL A 128 -7.76 -16.86 0.50
N TYR A 129 -6.49 -16.58 0.17
CA TYR A 129 -5.79 -17.23 -0.94
C TYR A 129 -5.61 -18.74 -0.72
N SER A 130 -5.21 -19.18 0.47
CA SER A 130 -5.08 -20.60 0.81
C SER A 130 -6.43 -21.31 0.65
N ARG A 131 -7.52 -20.69 1.09
CA ARG A 131 -8.88 -21.25 0.93
C ARG A 131 -9.32 -21.28 -0.52
N LEU A 132 -8.97 -20.27 -1.33
CA LEU A 132 -9.33 -20.18 -2.75
C LEU A 132 -8.50 -21.13 -3.65
N THR A 133 -7.30 -21.52 -3.21
CA THR A 133 -6.42 -22.42 -3.94
C THR A 133 -6.53 -23.87 -3.50
N ASP A 134 -7.20 -24.15 -2.40
CA ASP A 134 -7.40 -25.49 -1.84
C ASP A 134 -8.54 -26.19 -2.61
N HIS A 135 -8.18 -26.99 -3.59
CA HIS A 135 -9.12 -27.75 -4.40
C HIS A 135 -9.95 -28.77 -3.61
N THR A 136 -9.46 -29.20 -2.43
CA THR A 136 -10.20 -30.14 -1.56
C THR A 136 -11.47 -29.52 -0.97
N LYS A 137 -11.52 -28.20 -0.88
CA LYS A 137 -12.64 -27.42 -0.34
C LYS A 137 -13.62 -26.92 -1.40
N TYR A 138 -13.37 -27.21 -2.67
CA TYR A 138 -14.29 -26.83 -3.73
C TYR A 138 -15.58 -27.63 -3.65
N THR A 139 -16.70 -26.96 -3.86
CA THR A 139 -18.05 -27.51 -3.83
C THR A 139 -18.73 -27.36 -5.19
N GLY A 140 -19.78 -28.15 -5.44
CA GLY A 140 -20.55 -28.10 -6.68
C GLY A 140 -19.74 -28.56 -7.91
N ALA A 141 -20.05 -28.02 -9.08
CA ALA A 141 -19.44 -28.38 -10.36
C ALA A 141 -17.90 -28.17 -10.40
N HIS A 142 -17.34 -27.36 -9.49
CA HIS A 142 -15.90 -27.13 -9.44
C HIS A 142 -15.12 -28.26 -8.78
N LYS A 143 -15.75 -29.01 -7.88
CA LYS A 143 -15.14 -30.17 -7.21
C LYS A 143 -14.71 -31.24 -8.21
N GLU A 144 -15.50 -31.47 -9.25
CA GLU A 144 -15.25 -32.48 -10.26
C GLU A 144 -14.11 -32.11 -11.23
N ARG A 145 -13.60 -30.87 -11.20
CA ARG A 145 -12.58 -30.38 -12.14
C ARG A 145 -11.16 -30.77 -11.79
N PHE A 146 -10.93 -31.20 -10.55
CA PHE A 146 -9.59 -31.51 -10.04
C PHE A 146 -9.48 -32.93 -9.54
N ASN A 147 -8.31 -33.54 -9.72
CA ASN A 147 -7.93 -34.80 -9.10
C ASN A 147 -7.57 -34.57 -7.63
N THR A 148 -7.44 -35.64 -6.87
CA THR A 148 -7.04 -35.59 -5.45
C THR A 148 -5.63 -35.03 -5.23
N ASP A 149 -4.78 -35.07 -6.25
CA ASP A 149 -3.43 -34.48 -6.26
C ASP A 149 -3.39 -32.99 -6.65
N GLY A 150 -4.55 -32.38 -6.95
CA GLY A 150 -4.66 -31.00 -7.36
C GLY A 150 -4.50 -30.76 -8.87
N SER A 151 -4.19 -31.79 -9.66
CA SER A 151 -4.13 -31.67 -11.12
C SER A 151 -5.52 -31.58 -11.74
N GLY A 152 -5.63 -30.86 -12.84
CA GLY A 152 -6.91 -30.73 -13.57
C GLY A 152 -7.31 -32.02 -14.29
N LYS A 153 -8.56 -32.45 -14.16
CA LYS A 153 -9.14 -33.60 -14.90
C LYS A 153 -9.31 -33.38 -16.40
N GLY A 154 -8.94 -32.20 -16.93
CA GLY A 154 -9.08 -31.87 -18.31
C GLY A 154 -10.54 -31.82 -18.79
N LYS A 155 -10.83 -32.38 -19.98
CA LYS A 155 -12.17 -32.35 -20.59
C LYS A 155 -13.20 -33.11 -19.74
N ALA A 156 -12.83 -34.27 -19.16
CA ALA A 156 -13.72 -35.08 -18.35
C ALA A 156 -14.24 -34.37 -17.08
N GLY A 157 -13.49 -33.41 -16.51
CA GLY A 157 -13.92 -32.62 -15.37
C GLY A 157 -14.68 -31.33 -15.73
N ARG A 158 -14.85 -31.01 -17.00
CA ARG A 158 -15.50 -29.78 -17.48
C ARG A 158 -16.79 -29.97 -18.25
N VAL A 159 -17.01 -31.14 -18.75
CA VAL A 159 -18.16 -31.46 -19.59
C VAL A 159 -19.00 -32.48 -18.85
N ASP A 160 -20.24 -32.15 -18.53
CA ASP A 160 -21.21 -33.13 -18.15
C ASP A 160 -21.38 -34.08 -19.31
N ALA A 161 -21.18 -35.38 -19.07
CA ALA A 161 -21.41 -36.38 -20.08
C ALA A 161 -22.92 -36.39 -20.43
N VAL A 162 -23.25 -35.80 -21.56
CA VAL A 162 -24.63 -35.78 -22.04
C VAL A 162 -24.95 -37.22 -22.47
N GLU A 163 -25.92 -37.83 -21.83
CA GLU A 163 -26.46 -39.11 -22.29
C GLU A 163 -26.95 -38.97 -23.75
N SER A 164 -26.56 -39.89 -24.63
CA SER A 164 -26.94 -39.87 -26.04
C SER A 164 -28.43 -40.20 -26.29
N SER A 165 -29.29 -39.89 -25.32
CA SER A 165 -30.75 -40.13 -25.38
C SER A 165 -31.51 -39.09 -26.21
N GLY A 166 -30.79 -38.05 -26.73
CA GLY A 166 -31.44 -36.94 -27.44
C GLY A 166 -32.12 -35.90 -26.56
N TYR A 167 -32.15 -36.09 -25.25
CA TYR A 167 -32.75 -35.14 -24.28
C TYR A 167 -31.66 -34.44 -23.48
N VAL A 168 -31.90 -33.18 -23.11
CA VAL A 168 -31.03 -32.44 -22.19
C VAL A 168 -31.19 -33.05 -20.81
N GLY A 169 -30.09 -33.36 -20.10
CA GLY A 169 -30.06 -34.09 -18.83
C GLY A 169 -30.95 -33.58 -17.70
N ALA A 170 -31.34 -32.30 -17.74
CA ALA A 170 -32.28 -31.70 -16.79
C ALA A 170 -33.68 -31.45 -17.37
N TYR A 171 -34.02 -32.05 -18.55
CA TYR A 171 -35.29 -31.82 -19.17
C TYR A 171 -36.41 -32.55 -18.44
N LYS A 172 -37.39 -31.75 -17.93
CA LYS A 172 -38.50 -32.22 -17.10
C LYS A 172 -39.38 -33.26 -17.76
N ASN A 173 -39.44 -33.26 -19.11
CA ASN A 173 -40.30 -34.15 -19.92
C ASN A 173 -39.45 -35.20 -20.67
N LYS A 174 -38.36 -35.65 -20.09
CA LYS A 174 -37.53 -36.75 -20.62
C LYS A 174 -38.45 -37.96 -20.92
N ASP A 175 -38.26 -38.63 -22.06
CA ASP A 175 -38.97 -39.82 -22.52
C ASP A 175 -40.47 -39.62 -22.83
N THR A 176 -41.00 -38.39 -22.83
CA THR A 176 -42.41 -38.15 -23.18
C THR A 176 -42.65 -38.37 -24.68
N TYR A 177 -41.68 -38.03 -25.54
CA TYR A 177 -41.81 -38.23 -26.98
C TYR A 177 -41.98 -39.72 -27.32
N ASP A 178 -41.14 -40.56 -26.74
CA ASP A 178 -41.17 -42.03 -26.98
C ASP A 178 -42.46 -42.67 -26.41
N LYS A 179 -43.03 -42.11 -25.35
CA LYS A 179 -44.31 -42.55 -24.78
C LYS A 179 -45.49 -42.18 -25.64
N VAL A 180 -45.45 -41.01 -26.29
CA VAL A 180 -46.57 -40.51 -27.14
C VAL A 180 -46.51 -41.12 -28.55
N HIS A 181 -45.31 -41.36 -29.11
CA HIS A 181 -45.18 -41.78 -30.46
C HIS A 181 -44.84 -43.29 -30.65
N GLY A 182 -44.73 -44.02 -29.54
CA GLY A 182 -44.51 -45.46 -29.53
C GLY A 182 -43.17 -45.86 -30.21
N LYS A 183 -42.40 -46.73 -29.61
CA LYS A 183 -41.28 -47.37 -30.29
C LYS A 183 -41.85 -48.23 -31.42
N GLN A 184 -41.55 -47.86 -32.66
CA GLN A 184 -41.66 -48.80 -33.80
C GLN A 184 -40.50 -49.79 -33.72
#